data_1e23eca3f1b844508bb73d2bf1e01431
#
_entry.id   1e23eca3f1b844508bb73d2bf1e01431
#
_cell.length_a   1.000
_cell.length_b   1.000
_cell.length_c   1.000
_cell.angle_alpha   90.00
_cell.angle_beta   90.00
_cell.angle_gamma   90.00
#
_symmetry.space_group_name_H-M   'P 1'
#
loop_
_entity.id
_entity.type
_entity.pdbx_description
1 polymer ?
#
loop_
_entity_poly.entity_id
_entity_poly.type
_entity_poly.pdbx_seq_one_letter_code
_entity_poly.pdbx_strand_id
1 'polypeptide(L)'
;MKNIIKSQLFQLKKDKISIFTFIAIAVVELLLVYMMCDFNKTYDGVITGGEQVARTFSMFALLPQFFMYIFTAQSVGADFRDKTCNYEIMSGHTRLQVFFGRAIPTIIVSALGTTMLMAIPGIAIAAIYGWGNTVSVADYIVRLLLMIFPVTRITCEFILFSFIIRNPYVVMGLSYVGFMMLGINEAILKNYTPVLGFTTINNISTIDFWYTYGLDTDIRYIYETAMPAGDIVSIIVVSLLFAAAALYLGYVFFKNDDMH
;
A
#
# COMPACT_ATOMS: atom_id res chain seq x y z
N MET A 1 -14.15 1.97 23.40
CA MET A 1 -13.58 1.60 22.10
C MET A 1 -14.52 1.89 20.93
N LYS A 2 -15.78 1.39 20.89
CA LYS A 2 -16.72 1.64 19.79
C LYS A 2 -16.92 3.13 19.46
N ASN A 3 -17.03 4.00 20.46
CA ASN A 3 -17.20 5.44 20.27
C ASN A 3 -15.94 6.09 19.69
N ILE A 4 -14.75 5.65 20.09
CA ILE A 4 -13.47 6.15 19.55
C ILE A 4 -13.34 5.77 18.07
N ILE A 5 -13.64 4.51 17.71
CA ILE A 5 -13.66 4.06 16.32
C ILE A 5 -14.62 4.89 15.47
N LYS A 6 -15.84 5.16 15.97
CA LYS A 6 -16.83 5.98 15.27
C LYS A 6 -16.35 7.43 15.10
N SER A 7 -15.74 8.00 16.14
CA SER A 7 -15.14 9.34 16.09
C SER A 7 -14.03 9.41 15.06
N GLN A 8 -13.11 8.43 15.07
CA GLN A 8 -12.00 8.37 14.13
C GLN A 8 -12.48 8.23 12.68
N LEU A 9 -13.42 7.32 12.40
CA LEU A 9 -14.00 7.19 11.06
C LEU A 9 -14.67 8.48 10.58
N PHE A 10 -15.33 9.21 11.49
CA PHE A 10 -15.91 10.51 11.14
C PHE A 10 -14.85 11.56 10.81
N GLN A 11 -13.75 11.59 11.58
CA GLN A 11 -12.61 12.49 11.29
C GLN A 11 -11.97 12.15 9.94
N LEU A 12 -11.69 10.87 9.69
CA LEU A 12 -11.09 10.40 8.43
C LEU A 12 -11.95 10.76 7.21
N LYS A 13 -13.29 10.63 7.34
CA LYS A 13 -14.21 11.02 6.26
C LYS A 13 -14.19 12.52 5.95
N LYS A 14 -13.82 13.36 6.92
CA LYS A 14 -13.77 14.82 6.78
C LYS A 14 -12.37 15.37 6.54
N ASP A 15 -11.36 14.54 6.57
CA ASP A 15 -9.98 14.96 6.36
C ASP A 15 -9.75 15.36 4.90
N LYS A 16 -9.70 16.68 4.67
CA LYS A 16 -9.53 17.27 3.35
C LYS A 16 -8.19 16.88 2.71
N ILE A 17 -7.13 16.70 3.51
CA ILE A 17 -5.80 16.36 3.00
C ILE A 17 -5.83 14.95 2.42
N SER A 18 -6.37 13.99 3.14
CA SER A 18 -6.48 12.60 2.69
C SER A 18 -7.38 12.47 1.45
N ILE A 19 -8.52 13.18 1.43
CA ILE A 19 -9.42 13.18 0.26
C ILE A 19 -8.73 13.80 -0.95
N PHE A 20 -8.08 14.95 -0.77
CA PHE A 20 -7.36 15.62 -1.85
C PHE A 20 -6.23 14.72 -2.40
N THR A 21 -5.44 14.09 -1.51
CA THR A 21 -4.37 13.18 -1.91
C THR A 21 -4.89 11.98 -2.68
N PHE A 22 -6.01 11.39 -2.24
CA PHE A 22 -6.64 10.29 -2.95
C PHE A 22 -7.06 10.69 -4.37
N ILE A 23 -7.75 11.82 -4.51
CA ILE A 23 -8.20 12.34 -5.81
C ILE A 23 -6.99 12.70 -6.69
N ALA A 24 -5.99 13.37 -6.13
CA ALA A 24 -4.80 13.76 -6.89
C ALA A 24 -4.05 12.55 -7.45
N ILE A 25 -3.86 11.50 -6.66
CA ILE A 25 -3.22 10.27 -7.12
C ILE A 25 -4.06 9.57 -8.19
N ALA A 26 -5.38 9.45 -7.98
CA ALA A 26 -6.28 8.86 -8.97
C ALA A 26 -6.23 9.61 -10.32
N VAL A 27 -6.17 10.95 -10.29
CA VAL A 27 -6.03 11.76 -11.50
C VAL A 27 -4.68 11.52 -12.17
N VAL A 28 -3.59 11.48 -11.40
CA VAL A 28 -2.24 11.21 -11.94
C VAL A 28 -2.19 9.82 -12.58
N GLU A 29 -2.76 8.79 -11.96
CA GLU A 29 -2.84 7.45 -12.51
C GLU A 29 -3.62 7.41 -13.84
N LEU A 30 -4.77 8.08 -13.90
CA LEU A 30 -5.55 8.17 -15.14
C LEU A 30 -4.81 8.94 -16.25
N LEU A 31 -4.08 9.99 -15.91
CA LEU A 31 -3.22 10.70 -16.86
C LEU A 31 -2.09 9.81 -17.38
N LEU A 32 -1.46 9.02 -16.52
CA LEU A 32 -0.43 8.06 -16.93
C LEU A 32 -1.01 6.97 -17.85
N VAL A 33 -2.19 6.43 -17.51
CA VAL A 33 -2.90 5.49 -18.40
C VAL A 33 -3.14 6.13 -19.77
N TYR A 34 -3.62 7.37 -19.83
CA TYR A 34 -3.85 8.07 -21.09
C TYR A 34 -2.57 8.23 -21.91
N MET A 35 -1.47 8.68 -21.28
CA MET A 35 -0.17 8.83 -21.94
C MET A 35 0.36 7.48 -22.45
N MET A 36 0.23 6.41 -21.68
CA MET A 36 0.64 5.07 -22.10
C MET A 36 -0.20 4.55 -23.26
N CYS A 37 -1.50 4.83 -23.25
CA CYS A 37 -2.38 4.45 -24.34
C CYS A 37 -2.01 5.13 -25.65
N ASP A 38 -1.66 6.41 -25.60
CA ASP A 38 -1.21 7.17 -26.77
C ASP A 38 0.13 6.67 -27.31
N PHE A 39 1.08 6.40 -26.44
CA PHE A 39 2.38 5.82 -26.78
C PHE A 39 2.24 4.45 -27.47
N ASN A 40 1.44 3.56 -26.93
CA ASN A 40 1.23 2.22 -27.48
C ASN A 40 0.56 2.23 -28.86
N LYS A 41 -0.36 3.16 -29.10
CA LYS A 41 -0.95 3.36 -30.44
C LYS A 41 0.08 3.76 -31.48
N THR A 42 1.10 4.49 -31.04
CA THR A 42 2.13 5.03 -31.96
C THR A 42 3.22 4.03 -32.29
N TYR A 43 3.58 3.12 -31.36
CA TYR A 43 4.80 2.32 -31.47
C TYR A 43 4.62 0.79 -31.52
N ASP A 44 3.62 0.20 -30.88
CA ASP A 44 3.63 -1.24 -30.57
C ASP A 44 2.48 -2.09 -31.18
N GLY A 45 1.61 -1.54 -31.99
CA GLY A 45 0.49 -2.33 -32.53
C GLY A 45 -0.60 -2.65 -31.47
N VAL A 46 -1.38 -3.70 -31.71
CA VAL A 46 -2.53 -4.04 -30.85
C VAL A 46 -2.08 -4.83 -29.64
N ILE A 47 -1.96 -4.14 -28.48
CA ILE A 47 -1.72 -4.77 -27.18
C ILE A 47 -3.07 -4.94 -26.49
N THR A 48 -3.32 -6.11 -25.88
CA THR A 48 -4.53 -6.35 -25.08
C THR A 48 -4.44 -5.64 -23.73
N GLY A 49 -5.59 -5.28 -23.15
CA GLY A 49 -5.62 -4.60 -21.86
C GLY A 49 -4.99 -5.42 -20.73
N GLY A 50 -5.20 -6.74 -20.70
CA GLY A 50 -4.56 -7.62 -19.72
C GLY A 50 -3.04 -7.64 -19.83
N GLU A 51 -2.50 -7.62 -21.04
CA GLU A 51 -1.06 -7.52 -21.26
C GLU A 51 -0.50 -6.18 -20.77
N GLN A 52 -1.19 -5.08 -21.11
CA GLN A 52 -0.78 -3.76 -20.64
C GLN A 52 -0.82 -3.64 -19.12
N VAL A 53 -1.85 -4.17 -18.47
CA VAL A 53 -1.95 -4.21 -17.01
C VAL A 53 -0.80 -5.01 -16.40
N ALA A 54 -0.45 -6.16 -16.98
CA ALA A 54 0.65 -6.98 -16.47
C ALA A 54 2.00 -6.28 -16.59
N ARG A 55 2.27 -5.58 -17.71
CA ARG A 55 3.51 -4.82 -17.92
C ARG A 55 3.68 -3.64 -16.97
N THR A 56 2.60 -3.07 -16.48
CA THR A 56 2.60 -1.82 -15.73
C THR A 56 2.17 -1.97 -14.28
N PHE A 57 1.92 -3.20 -13.85
CA PHE A 57 1.38 -3.48 -12.51
C PHE A 57 2.24 -2.89 -11.39
N SER A 58 3.55 -3.14 -11.40
CA SER A 58 4.48 -2.61 -10.40
C SER A 58 4.54 -1.08 -10.42
N MET A 59 4.50 -0.46 -11.60
CA MET A 59 4.50 0.99 -11.73
C MET A 59 3.26 1.62 -11.08
N PHE A 60 2.07 1.07 -11.35
CA PHE A 60 0.83 1.53 -10.76
C PHE A 60 0.64 1.08 -9.29
N ALA A 61 1.43 0.14 -8.80
CA ALA A 61 1.46 -0.19 -7.38
C ALA A 61 2.24 0.83 -6.54
N LEU A 62 3.17 1.59 -7.13
CA LEU A 62 4.02 2.55 -6.40
C LEU A 62 3.27 3.83 -6.00
N LEU A 63 2.46 4.41 -6.89
CA LEU A 63 1.76 5.66 -6.63
C LEU A 63 0.77 5.60 -5.46
N PRO A 64 -0.09 4.58 -5.34
CA PRO A 64 -1.00 4.44 -4.20
C PRO A 64 -0.29 4.34 -2.85
N GLN A 65 0.97 3.92 -2.81
CA GLN A 65 1.74 3.90 -1.58
C GLN A 65 1.95 5.31 -1.00
N PHE A 66 2.06 6.34 -1.84
CA PHE A 66 2.13 7.73 -1.35
C PHE A 66 0.84 8.15 -0.64
N PHE A 67 -0.32 7.72 -1.13
CA PHE A 67 -1.58 7.92 -0.39
C PHE A 67 -1.50 7.27 0.99
N MET A 68 -1.11 6.02 1.06
CA MET A 68 -0.99 5.28 2.31
C MET A 68 -0.07 6.00 3.30
N TYR A 69 1.09 6.49 2.87
CA TYR A 69 2.04 7.19 3.72
C TYR A 69 1.48 8.49 4.27
N ILE A 70 0.96 9.35 3.40
CA ILE A 70 0.38 10.65 3.77
C ILE A 70 -0.82 10.44 4.67
N PHE A 71 -1.72 9.53 4.29
CA PHE A 71 -2.93 9.22 5.03
C PHE A 71 -2.61 8.70 6.45
N THR A 72 -1.71 7.72 6.58
CA THR A 72 -1.37 7.12 7.88
C THR A 72 -0.68 8.13 8.79
N ALA A 73 0.29 8.87 8.26
CA ALA A 73 0.98 9.92 9.02
C ALA A 73 0.02 11.02 9.50
N GLN A 74 -0.91 11.43 8.64
CA GLN A 74 -1.89 12.48 8.95
C GLN A 74 -2.94 11.98 9.95
N SER A 75 -3.48 10.76 9.76
CA SER A 75 -4.55 10.25 10.61
C SER A 75 -4.12 9.98 12.04
N VAL A 76 -2.90 9.48 12.27
CA VAL A 76 -2.38 9.18 13.62
C VAL A 76 -1.53 10.33 14.15
N GLY A 77 -0.66 10.92 13.31
CA GLY A 77 0.22 12.01 13.73
C GLY A 77 -0.52 13.30 14.09
N ALA A 78 -1.61 13.63 13.40
CA ALA A 78 -2.43 14.79 13.73
C ALA A 78 -3.07 14.67 15.13
N ASP A 79 -3.45 13.48 15.53
CA ASP A 79 -4.04 13.23 16.82
C ASP A 79 -3.11 13.57 18.01
N PHE A 80 -1.80 13.40 17.81
CA PHE A 80 -0.79 13.84 18.78
C PHE A 80 -0.59 15.34 18.76
N ARG A 81 -0.48 15.93 17.56
CA ARG A 81 -0.37 17.38 17.40
C ARG A 81 -1.53 18.12 18.06
N ASP A 82 -2.75 17.61 17.89
CA ASP A 82 -3.97 18.23 18.37
C ASP A 82 -4.35 17.75 19.79
N LYS A 83 -3.48 16.93 20.42
CA LYS A 83 -3.63 16.37 21.78
C LYS A 83 -4.95 15.58 22.00
N THR A 84 -5.56 15.10 20.94
CA THR A 84 -6.85 14.39 21.04
C THR A 84 -6.74 13.07 21.82
N CYS A 85 -5.60 12.38 21.71
CA CYS A 85 -5.32 11.19 22.52
C CYS A 85 -5.36 11.47 24.03
N ASN A 86 -4.83 12.63 24.46
CA ASN A 86 -4.81 13.02 25.87
C ASN A 86 -6.23 13.26 26.39
N TYR A 87 -7.06 13.96 25.63
CA TYR A 87 -8.46 14.22 26.00
C TYR A 87 -9.28 12.93 26.14
N GLU A 88 -9.04 11.95 25.28
CA GLU A 88 -9.73 10.65 25.35
C GLU A 88 -9.34 9.87 26.62
N ILE A 89 -8.07 9.91 27.03
CA ILE A 89 -7.63 9.27 28.27
C ILE A 89 -8.18 10.02 29.49
N MET A 90 -8.17 11.34 29.48
CA MET A 90 -8.78 12.15 30.55
C MET A 90 -10.28 11.92 30.66
N SER A 91 -10.98 11.55 29.61
CA SER A 91 -12.39 11.17 29.62
C SER A 91 -12.67 9.75 30.13
N GLY A 92 -11.64 9.04 30.61
CA GLY A 92 -11.76 7.73 31.24
C GLY A 92 -11.56 6.53 30.30
N HIS A 93 -11.11 6.74 29.08
CA HIS A 93 -10.75 5.63 28.20
C HIS A 93 -9.36 5.07 28.54
N THR A 94 -9.21 3.74 28.48
CA THR A 94 -7.90 3.11 28.68
C THR A 94 -6.98 3.37 27.50
N ARG A 95 -5.67 3.42 27.73
CA ARG A 95 -4.65 3.59 26.67
C ARG A 95 -4.78 2.56 25.55
N LEU A 96 -5.13 1.31 25.91
CA LEU A 96 -5.37 0.25 24.92
C LEU A 96 -6.58 0.57 24.02
N GLN A 97 -7.67 1.08 24.60
CA GLN A 97 -8.87 1.46 23.85
C GLN A 97 -8.60 2.63 22.90
N VAL A 98 -7.79 3.61 23.34
CA VAL A 98 -7.40 4.76 22.50
C VAL A 98 -6.50 4.29 21.37
N PHE A 99 -5.44 3.51 21.65
CA PHE A 99 -4.52 3.00 20.65
C PHE A 99 -5.23 2.21 19.54
N PHE A 100 -5.93 1.13 19.91
CA PHE A 100 -6.60 0.30 18.90
C PHE A 100 -7.84 0.97 18.30
N GLY A 101 -8.50 1.84 19.05
CA GLY A 101 -9.62 2.63 18.53
C GLY A 101 -9.24 3.55 17.38
N ARG A 102 -7.97 3.97 17.31
CA ARG A 102 -7.41 4.81 16.24
C ARG A 102 -6.68 3.99 15.18
N ALA A 103 -5.90 2.98 15.58
CA ALA A 103 -5.14 2.15 14.66
C ALA A 103 -6.04 1.35 13.71
N ILE A 104 -7.09 0.69 14.22
CA ILE A 104 -7.95 -0.18 13.42
C ILE A 104 -8.64 0.56 12.26
N PRO A 105 -9.34 1.70 12.47
CA PRO A 105 -9.94 2.45 11.36
C PRO A 105 -8.90 2.93 10.36
N THR A 106 -7.74 3.39 10.82
CA THR A 106 -6.64 3.84 9.96
C THR A 106 -6.14 2.70 9.06
N ILE A 107 -5.93 1.50 9.61
CA ILE A 107 -5.50 0.33 8.84
C ILE A 107 -6.54 -0.04 7.78
N ILE A 108 -7.81 -0.10 8.15
CA ILE A 108 -8.88 -0.48 7.23
C ILE A 108 -8.99 0.53 6.08
N VAL A 109 -9.04 1.82 6.40
CA VAL A 109 -9.20 2.87 5.39
C VAL A 109 -7.96 2.99 4.51
N SER A 110 -6.76 2.86 5.07
CA SER A 110 -5.50 2.85 4.32
C SER A 110 -5.45 1.66 3.36
N ALA A 111 -5.71 0.44 3.84
CA ALA A 111 -5.66 -0.76 3.01
C ALA A 111 -6.69 -0.71 1.88
N LEU A 112 -7.94 -0.35 2.18
CA LEU A 112 -8.99 -0.25 1.17
C LEU A 112 -8.72 0.88 0.18
N GLY A 113 -8.34 2.07 0.64
CA GLY A 113 -8.07 3.22 -0.21
C GLY A 113 -6.90 2.97 -1.16
N THR A 114 -5.81 2.39 -0.66
CA THR A 114 -4.65 2.05 -1.49
C THR A 114 -5.00 0.97 -2.52
N THR A 115 -5.73 -0.08 -2.12
CA THR A 115 -6.15 -1.13 -3.07
C THR A 115 -7.14 -0.61 -4.11
N MET A 116 -8.03 0.31 -3.75
CA MET A 116 -8.93 0.96 -4.70
C MET A 116 -8.15 1.79 -5.73
N LEU A 117 -7.15 2.57 -5.29
CA LEU A 117 -6.28 3.30 -6.20
C LEU A 117 -5.55 2.36 -7.16
N MET A 118 -4.95 1.27 -6.68
CA MET A 118 -4.29 0.25 -7.52
C MET A 118 -5.24 -0.39 -8.57
N ALA A 119 -6.54 -0.45 -8.28
CA ALA A 119 -7.52 -1.01 -9.22
C ALA A 119 -7.90 -0.04 -10.36
N ILE A 120 -7.81 1.28 -10.13
CA ILE A 120 -8.23 2.31 -11.10
C ILE A 120 -7.54 2.16 -12.45
N PRO A 121 -6.19 2.07 -12.55
CA PRO A 121 -5.50 1.91 -13.82
C PRO A 121 -5.91 0.65 -14.57
N GLY A 122 -6.03 -0.47 -13.89
CA GLY A 122 -6.45 -1.74 -14.50
C GLY A 122 -7.85 -1.68 -15.08
N ILE A 123 -8.79 -1.06 -14.38
CA ILE A 123 -10.16 -0.85 -14.87
C ILE A 123 -10.16 0.09 -16.08
N ALA A 124 -9.39 1.18 -16.03
CA ALA A 124 -9.31 2.15 -17.13
C ALA A 124 -8.70 1.54 -18.38
N ILE A 125 -7.60 0.79 -18.25
CA ILE A 125 -6.94 0.10 -19.36
C ILE A 125 -7.87 -0.97 -19.97
N ALA A 126 -8.55 -1.75 -19.13
CA ALA A 126 -9.53 -2.75 -19.58
C ALA A 126 -10.69 -2.12 -20.35
N ALA A 127 -11.14 -0.95 -19.94
CA ALA A 127 -12.22 -0.22 -20.63
C ALA A 127 -11.79 0.33 -22.01
N ILE A 128 -10.49 0.67 -22.18
CA ILE A 128 -9.98 1.25 -23.44
C ILE A 128 -9.62 0.17 -24.46
N TYR A 129 -8.92 -0.89 -24.03
CA TYR A 129 -8.38 -1.93 -24.93
C TYR A 129 -9.17 -3.23 -24.93
N GLY A 130 -10.15 -3.41 -24.02
CA GLY A 130 -10.68 -4.72 -23.69
C GLY A 130 -9.62 -5.53 -22.94
N TRP A 131 -10.04 -6.58 -22.23
CA TRP A 131 -9.09 -7.36 -21.41
C TRP A 131 -8.20 -8.28 -22.25
N GLY A 132 -8.78 -8.96 -23.25
CA GLY A 132 -8.09 -9.99 -24.04
C GLY A 132 -7.94 -11.32 -23.28
N ASN A 133 -7.15 -12.23 -23.84
CA ASN A 133 -6.97 -13.60 -23.33
C ASN A 133 -5.55 -13.89 -22.81
N THR A 134 -4.65 -12.90 -22.81
CA THR A 134 -3.23 -13.08 -22.50
C THR A 134 -3.02 -13.26 -20.99
N VAL A 135 -3.78 -12.55 -20.19
CA VAL A 135 -3.71 -12.59 -18.71
C VAL A 135 -5.13 -12.80 -18.18
N SER A 136 -5.28 -13.71 -17.21
CA SER A 136 -6.58 -13.97 -16.60
C SER A 136 -7.01 -12.80 -15.69
N VAL A 137 -8.28 -12.38 -15.79
CA VAL A 137 -8.88 -11.41 -14.86
C VAL A 137 -8.80 -11.90 -13.42
N ALA A 138 -8.95 -13.22 -13.21
CA ALA A 138 -8.88 -13.83 -11.89
C ALA A 138 -7.49 -13.64 -11.26
N ASP A 139 -6.41 -13.81 -12.02
CA ASP A 139 -5.04 -13.64 -11.54
C ASP A 139 -4.76 -12.18 -11.17
N TYR A 140 -5.28 -11.23 -11.94
CA TYR A 140 -5.20 -9.81 -11.60
C TYR A 140 -5.92 -9.49 -10.28
N ILE A 141 -7.14 -10.00 -10.10
CA ILE A 141 -7.90 -9.79 -8.86
C ILE A 141 -7.21 -10.43 -7.66
N VAL A 142 -6.66 -11.64 -7.81
CA VAL A 142 -5.90 -12.31 -6.74
C VAL A 142 -4.70 -11.47 -6.32
N ARG A 143 -3.94 -10.92 -7.28
CA ARG A 143 -2.79 -10.06 -6.99
C ARG A 143 -3.19 -8.75 -6.30
N LEU A 144 -4.29 -8.11 -6.75
CA LEU A 144 -4.83 -6.93 -6.07
C LEU A 144 -5.25 -7.23 -4.62
N LEU A 145 -5.92 -8.35 -4.39
CA LEU A 145 -6.33 -8.75 -3.04
C LEU A 145 -5.11 -9.11 -2.17
N LEU A 146 -4.09 -9.72 -2.76
CA LEU A 146 -2.87 -10.08 -2.05
C LEU A 146 -2.09 -8.83 -1.62
N MET A 147 -2.13 -7.74 -2.39
CA MET A 147 -1.51 -6.46 -2.03
C MET A 147 -2.05 -5.84 -0.73
N ILE A 148 -3.24 -6.22 -0.29
CA ILE A 148 -3.80 -5.77 1.01
C ILE A 148 -2.86 -6.12 2.17
N PHE A 149 -2.17 -7.26 2.12
CA PHE A 149 -1.31 -7.71 3.21
C PHE A 149 -0.02 -6.88 3.37
N PRO A 150 0.81 -6.67 2.32
CA PRO A 150 1.95 -5.77 2.41
C PRO A 150 1.56 -4.33 2.76
N VAL A 151 0.46 -3.81 2.19
CA VAL A 151 -0.06 -2.48 2.51
C VAL A 151 -0.46 -2.38 3.98
N THR A 152 -1.16 -3.39 4.52
CA THR A 152 -1.50 -3.45 5.94
C THR A 152 -0.25 -3.47 6.82
N ARG A 153 0.77 -4.25 6.47
CA ARG A 153 2.06 -4.29 7.17
C ARG A 153 2.70 -2.90 7.22
N ILE A 154 2.89 -2.27 6.07
CA ILE A 154 3.51 -0.95 6.00
C ILE A 154 2.68 0.07 6.81
N THR A 155 1.35 0.04 6.70
CA THR A 155 0.48 0.91 7.49
C THR A 155 0.72 0.73 9.01
N CYS A 156 0.86 -0.50 9.49
CA CYS A 156 1.14 -0.79 10.91
C CYS A 156 2.54 -0.27 11.33
N GLU A 157 3.54 -0.42 10.46
CA GLU A 157 4.88 0.12 10.70
C GLU A 157 4.84 1.67 10.79
N PHE A 158 4.06 2.34 9.94
CA PHE A 158 3.88 3.80 10.00
C PHE A 158 3.04 4.26 11.19
N ILE A 159 2.08 3.48 11.63
CA ILE A 159 1.39 3.72 12.90
C ILE A 159 2.40 3.69 14.05
N LEU A 160 3.28 2.69 14.12
CA LEU A 160 4.35 2.62 15.10
C LEU A 160 5.22 3.89 15.08
N PHE A 161 5.72 4.30 13.90
CA PHE A 161 6.52 5.53 13.76
C PHE A 161 5.74 6.79 14.18
N SER A 162 4.45 6.88 13.86
CA SER A 162 3.60 8.01 14.24
C SER A 162 3.45 8.11 15.76
N PHE A 163 3.36 7.00 16.48
CA PHE A 163 3.32 6.98 17.95
C PHE A 163 4.65 7.34 18.60
N ILE A 164 5.78 7.03 17.96
CA ILE A 164 7.12 7.38 18.47
C ILE A 164 7.44 8.85 18.19
N ILE A 165 7.23 9.31 16.97
CA ILE A 165 7.69 10.62 16.46
C ILE A 165 6.69 11.74 16.79
N ARG A 166 5.38 11.45 16.80
CA ARG A 166 4.27 12.36 17.14
C ARG A 166 4.17 13.62 16.28
N ASN A 167 4.87 13.65 15.18
CA ASN A 167 4.81 14.75 14.23
C ASN A 167 4.48 14.21 12.83
N PRO A 168 3.31 14.54 12.27
CA PRO A 168 2.87 13.99 10.99
C PRO A 168 3.83 14.34 9.84
N TYR A 169 4.39 15.53 9.84
CA TYR A 169 5.29 15.96 8.76
C TYR A 169 6.63 15.21 8.77
N VAL A 170 7.17 14.96 9.98
CA VAL A 170 8.39 14.15 10.13
C VAL A 170 8.15 12.70 9.72
N VAL A 171 6.99 12.14 10.08
CA VAL A 171 6.61 10.77 9.68
C VAL A 171 6.45 10.68 8.16
N MET A 172 5.81 11.68 7.51
CA MET A 172 5.73 11.73 6.05
C MET A 172 7.11 11.78 5.39
N GLY A 173 8.00 12.65 5.87
CA GLY A 173 9.37 12.75 5.37
C GLY A 173 10.15 11.45 5.55
N LEU A 174 10.06 10.84 6.72
CA LEU A 174 10.68 9.54 7.01
C LEU A 174 10.12 8.43 6.13
N SER A 175 8.83 8.47 5.82
CA SER A 175 8.18 7.52 4.93
C SER A 175 8.79 7.56 3.53
N TYR A 176 8.99 8.75 3.00
CA TYR A 176 9.58 8.94 1.68
C TYR A 176 11.04 8.47 1.65
N VAL A 177 11.84 8.87 2.65
CA VAL A 177 13.24 8.43 2.78
C VAL A 177 13.30 6.91 2.99
N GLY A 178 12.44 6.37 3.85
CA GLY A 178 12.33 4.93 4.07
C GLY A 178 12.03 4.15 2.80
N PHE A 179 11.09 4.63 2.00
CA PHE A 179 10.75 4.04 0.70
C PHE A 179 11.95 4.03 -0.27
N MET A 180 12.68 5.15 -0.38
CA MET A 180 13.90 5.23 -1.18
C MET A 180 14.99 4.27 -0.68
N MET A 181 15.18 4.20 0.65
CA MET A 181 16.16 3.29 1.27
C MET A 181 15.78 1.81 1.09
N LEU A 182 14.50 1.46 1.05
CA LEU A 182 14.05 0.09 0.80
C LEU A 182 14.48 -0.38 -0.60
N GLY A 183 14.35 0.46 -1.64
CA GLY A 183 14.81 0.14 -2.99
C GLY A 183 16.34 -0.09 -3.06
N ILE A 184 17.11 0.71 -2.32
CA ILE A 184 18.56 0.53 -2.21
C ILE A 184 18.88 -0.77 -1.46
N ASN A 185 18.18 -1.05 -0.37
CA ASN A 185 18.37 -2.27 0.42
C ASN A 185 18.04 -3.53 -0.40
N GLU A 186 17.02 -3.50 -1.25
CA GLU A 186 16.72 -4.61 -2.15
C GLU A 186 17.90 -4.91 -3.08
N ALA A 187 18.48 -3.88 -3.69
CA ALA A 187 19.64 -4.02 -4.55
C ALA A 187 20.86 -4.61 -3.82
N ILE A 188 21.07 -4.22 -2.55
CA ILE A 188 22.16 -4.73 -1.71
C ILE A 188 21.87 -6.16 -1.23
N LEU A 189 20.63 -6.43 -0.80
CA LEU A 189 20.23 -7.71 -0.21
C LEU A 189 19.94 -8.79 -1.26
N LYS A 190 19.95 -8.45 -2.55
CA LYS A 190 19.71 -9.40 -3.66
C LYS A 190 20.57 -10.66 -3.56
N ASN A 191 21.77 -10.57 -2.98
CA ASN A 191 22.67 -11.68 -2.76
C ASN A 191 22.41 -12.46 -1.46
N TYR A 192 21.51 -11.97 -0.59
CA TYR A 192 21.15 -12.57 0.70
C TYR A 192 19.71 -13.06 0.70
N THR A 193 19.43 -14.05 -0.14
CA THR A 193 18.08 -14.60 -0.38
C THR A 193 17.26 -14.94 0.87
N PRO A 194 17.81 -15.47 1.97
CA PRO A 194 17.00 -15.76 3.16
C PRO A 194 16.41 -14.52 3.83
N VAL A 195 17.13 -13.39 3.77
CA VAL A 195 16.69 -12.13 4.39
C VAL A 195 15.74 -11.38 3.47
N LEU A 196 15.92 -11.51 2.15
CA LEU A 196 15.11 -10.85 1.16
C LEU A 196 13.62 -11.23 1.27
N GLY A 197 13.32 -12.51 1.50
CA GLY A 197 11.94 -13.00 1.64
C GLY A 197 11.13 -12.33 2.76
N PHE A 198 11.81 -11.69 3.73
CA PHE A 198 11.15 -10.95 4.82
C PHE A 198 10.96 -9.46 4.51
N THR A 199 11.50 -8.96 3.42
CA THR A 199 11.35 -7.54 3.06
C THR A 199 10.00 -7.26 2.41
N THR A 200 9.45 -6.10 2.68
CA THR A 200 8.15 -5.69 2.10
C THR A 200 8.23 -5.50 0.59
N ILE A 201 9.37 -5.01 0.11
CA ILE A 201 9.60 -4.81 -1.33
C ILE A 201 9.64 -6.13 -2.06
N ASN A 202 10.33 -7.14 -1.52
CA ASN A 202 10.32 -8.47 -2.12
C ASN A 202 8.91 -9.06 -2.15
N ASN A 203 8.11 -8.85 -1.11
CA ASN A 203 6.72 -9.29 -1.12
C ASN A 203 5.89 -8.58 -2.21
N ILE A 204 6.12 -7.29 -2.43
CA ILE A 204 5.45 -6.53 -3.49
C ILE A 204 5.95 -6.97 -4.87
N SER A 205 7.25 -7.15 -5.06
CA SER A 205 7.83 -7.59 -6.34
C SER A 205 7.43 -9.03 -6.68
N THR A 206 7.23 -9.90 -5.69
CA THR A 206 6.72 -11.26 -5.91
C THR A 206 5.26 -11.27 -6.36
N ILE A 207 4.48 -10.25 -6.00
CA ILE A 207 3.09 -10.11 -6.47
C ILE A 207 3.03 -9.63 -7.93
N ASP A 208 4.08 -9.00 -8.45
CA ASP A 208 4.13 -8.51 -9.81
C ASP A 208 3.99 -9.64 -10.85
N PHE A 209 3.64 -9.29 -12.08
CA PHE A 209 3.58 -10.24 -13.17
C PHE A 209 4.98 -10.47 -13.73
N TRP A 210 5.44 -11.70 -13.69
CA TRP A 210 6.67 -12.11 -14.33
C TRP A 210 6.41 -12.44 -15.81
N TYR A 211 7.34 -12.05 -16.67
CA TYR A 211 7.27 -12.36 -18.08
C TYR A 211 8.65 -12.73 -18.62
N THR A 212 8.66 -13.63 -19.59
CA THR A 212 9.84 -14.00 -20.36
C THR A 212 9.67 -13.54 -21.80
N TYR A 213 10.77 -13.14 -22.43
CA TYR A 213 10.77 -12.85 -23.86
C TYR A 213 10.79 -14.16 -24.63
N GLY A 214 9.84 -14.37 -25.54
CA GLY A 214 9.90 -15.46 -26.50
C GLY A 214 11.06 -15.21 -27.49
N LEU A 215 11.90 -16.25 -27.70
CA LEU A 215 13.05 -16.17 -28.60
C LEU A 215 12.67 -16.29 -30.07
N ASP A 216 11.40 -16.49 -30.40
CA ASP A 216 10.92 -16.56 -31.78
C ASP A 216 10.59 -15.18 -32.34
N THR A 217 10.68 -15.04 -33.66
CA THR A 217 10.70 -13.82 -34.49
C THR A 217 9.58 -12.79 -34.23
N ASP A 218 8.54 -13.15 -33.52
CA ASP A 218 7.56 -12.23 -32.92
C ASP A 218 7.86 -12.13 -31.43
N ILE A 219 8.34 -10.96 -30.97
CA ILE A 219 8.59 -10.66 -29.55
C ILE A 219 7.27 -10.77 -28.79
N ARG A 220 6.90 -11.97 -28.39
CA ARG A 220 5.74 -12.23 -27.53
C ARG A 220 6.23 -12.35 -26.09
N TYR A 221 5.66 -11.53 -25.23
CA TYR A 221 5.83 -11.67 -23.80
C TYR A 221 4.99 -12.87 -23.33
N ILE A 222 5.64 -13.82 -22.69
CA ILE A 222 4.99 -14.94 -22.04
C ILE A 222 4.84 -14.61 -20.57
N TYR A 223 3.61 -14.43 -20.10
CA TYR A 223 3.32 -14.10 -18.70
C TYR A 223 3.11 -15.37 -17.89
N GLU A 224 3.78 -15.44 -16.76
CA GLU A 224 3.44 -16.44 -15.74
C GLU A 224 2.21 -15.95 -14.99
N THR A 225 1.05 -16.56 -15.29
CA THR A 225 -0.25 -16.09 -14.80
C THR A 225 -0.54 -16.56 -13.38
N ALA A 226 -0.17 -17.79 -13.02
CA ALA A 226 -0.49 -18.37 -11.73
C ALA A 226 0.65 -18.18 -10.71
N MET A 227 0.35 -17.57 -9.58
CA MET A 227 1.30 -17.50 -8.46
C MET A 227 1.40 -18.84 -7.74
N PRO A 228 2.62 -19.29 -7.37
CA PRO A 228 2.80 -20.46 -6.52
C PRO A 228 2.08 -20.30 -5.17
N ALA A 229 1.39 -21.31 -4.70
CA ALA A 229 0.67 -21.26 -3.42
C ALA A 229 1.61 -20.96 -2.22
N GLY A 230 2.87 -21.41 -2.31
CA GLY A 230 3.90 -21.13 -1.31
C GLY A 230 4.20 -19.63 -1.16
N ASP A 231 4.27 -18.91 -2.27
CA ASP A 231 4.53 -17.45 -2.27
C ASP A 231 3.34 -16.69 -1.69
N ILE A 232 2.12 -17.08 -2.05
CA ILE A 232 0.90 -16.49 -1.49
C ILE A 232 0.88 -16.63 0.04
N VAL A 233 1.13 -17.85 0.54
CA VAL A 233 1.15 -18.11 1.99
C VAL A 233 2.28 -17.33 2.66
N SER A 234 3.47 -17.31 2.07
CA SER A 234 4.62 -16.57 2.59
C SER A 234 4.32 -15.07 2.73
N ILE A 235 3.77 -14.44 1.70
CA ILE A 235 3.41 -13.02 1.71
C ILE A 235 2.40 -12.72 2.82
N ILE A 236 1.36 -13.54 2.95
CA ILE A 236 0.32 -13.36 3.97
C ILE A 236 0.93 -13.50 5.37
N VAL A 237 1.63 -14.60 5.63
CA VAL A 237 2.18 -14.89 6.96
C VAL A 237 3.22 -13.85 7.39
N VAL A 238 4.17 -13.53 6.52
CA VAL A 238 5.21 -12.55 6.81
C VAL A 238 4.60 -11.18 7.06
N SER A 239 3.68 -10.73 6.20
CA SER A 239 3.03 -9.43 6.37
C SER A 239 2.26 -9.33 7.68
N LEU A 240 1.49 -10.36 8.05
CA LEU A 240 0.72 -10.37 9.28
C LEU A 240 1.60 -10.42 10.54
N LEU A 241 2.70 -11.19 10.51
CA LEU A 241 3.65 -11.26 11.64
C LEU A 241 4.30 -9.89 11.89
N PHE A 242 4.79 -9.23 10.85
CA PHE A 242 5.40 -7.90 11.00
C PHE A 242 4.38 -6.83 11.37
N ALA A 243 3.15 -6.87 10.84
CA ALA A 243 2.07 -5.98 11.23
C ALA A 243 1.73 -6.13 12.73
N ALA A 244 1.61 -7.37 13.20
CA ALA A 244 1.33 -7.65 14.61
C ALA A 244 2.48 -7.18 15.53
N ALA A 245 3.73 -7.42 15.13
CA ALA A 245 4.91 -6.95 15.85
C ALA A 245 4.96 -5.42 15.94
N ALA A 246 4.70 -4.72 14.82
CA ALA A 246 4.66 -3.26 14.77
C ALA A 246 3.56 -2.68 15.67
N LEU A 247 2.36 -3.25 15.64
CA LEU A 247 1.26 -2.82 16.51
C LEU A 247 1.56 -3.10 17.99
N TYR A 248 2.15 -4.24 18.31
CA TYR A 248 2.54 -4.57 19.67
C TYR A 248 3.57 -3.57 20.21
N LEU A 249 4.64 -3.31 19.44
CA LEU A 249 5.66 -2.34 19.81
C LEU A 249 5.07 -0.93 19.94
N GLY A 250 4.24 -0.51 19.00
CA GLY A 250 3.56 0.79 19.05
C GLY A 250 2.71 0.94 20.30
N TYR A 251 1.98 -0.10 20.69
CA TYR A 251 1.21 -0.11 21.94
C TYR A 251 2.11 -0.05 23.17
N VAL A 252 3.22 -0.79 23.21
CA VAL A 252 4.16 -0.76 24.35
C VAL A 252 4.76 0.64 24.53
N PHE A 253 5.18 1.29 23.44
CA PHE A 253 5.68 2.67 23.48
C PHE A 253 4.59 3.62 23.99
N PHE A 254 3.37 3.53 23.45
CA PHE A 254 2.26 4.38 23.89
C PHE A 254 1.82 4.15 25.33
N LYS A 255 1.90 2.89 25.82
CA LYS A 255 1.56 2.55 27.20
C LYS A 255 2.54 3.13 28.22
N ASN A 256 3.85 3.10 27.91
CA ASN A 256 4.91 3.51 28.83
C ASN A 256 5.22 5.01 28.75
N ASP A 257 4.50 5.73 27.92
CA ASP A 257 4.74 7.13 27.69
C ASP A 257 4.09 8.02 28.76
N ASP A 258 4.89 8.90 29.35
CA ASP A 258 4.39 9.98 30.21
C ASP A 258 3.88 11.12 29.32
N MET A 259 2.57 11.19 29.19
CA MET A 259 1.90 12.19 28.37
C MET A 259 1.97 13.56 29.06
N HIS A 260 3.01 14.31 28.76
CA HIS A 260 3.17 15.71 29.18
C HIS A 260 2.55 16.69 28.18
#